data_32bf28c8fc49e309c9ea0c402f6d73aa
#
_entry.id   32bf28c8fc49e309c9ea0c402f6d73aa
#
_cell.length_a   1.000
_cell.length_b   1.000
_cell.length_c   1.000
_cell.angle_alpha   90.00
_cell.angle_beta   90.00
_cell.angle_gamma   90.00
#
_symmetry.space_group_name_H-M   'P 1'
#
loop_
_entity.id
_entity.type
_entity.pdbx_description
1 polymer ?
#
loop_
_entity_poly.entity_id
_entity_poly.type
_entity_poly.pdbx_seq_one_letter_code
_entity_poly.pdbx_strand_id
1 'polypeptide(L)'
;MKNFIFISPNFPMTYWKFCRELKNNGMRVLGIGDSPYDDLLQELRDSLDEYYKVSSLENYDEVFKAVAFFTYKYGKIDWLESNNEYWLMRDAALRTEFNITTGPKLDEMDKIKFKSCMKKYYAKAGIPTARYHLVEGLEDALEFAHTVGYPVVVKPDSGVGACNTYKLQFDEDVRWFISNKDDAVYIMEEFVNGYVQTFDGIVDSKGQMLFESGNITPLSIMDIVNTQGDSVYYLVKELPEKIRKAGLATVKAFGVKSRFVHLEFFVLNEDQAGLGKKGDVIGLEAVSYTHLRAH
;
A
#
# COMPACT_ATOMS: atom_id res chain seq x y z
N MET A 1 -28.22 4.40 -12.12
CA MET A 1 -27.56 3.66 -10.99
C MET A 1 -26.13 3.45 -11.39
N LYS A 2 -25.17 3.70 -10.51
CA LYS A 2 -23.75 3.44 -10.78
C LYS A 2 -23.40 1.98 -10.51
N ASN A 3 -22.52 1.42 -11.33
CA ASN A 3 -22.09 0.02 -11.22
C ASN A 3 -20.73 -0.05 -10.53
N PHE A 4 -20.65 -0.80 -9.44
CA PHE A 4 -19.43 -1.05 -8.69
C PHE A 4 -19.08 -2.54 -8.75
N ILE A 5 -17.90 -2.87 -9.26
CA ILE A 5 -17.37 -4.24 -9.18
C ILE A 5 -16.45 -4.35 -7.96
N PHE A 6 -16.76 -5.31 -7.09
CA PHE A 6 -15.94 -5.66 -5.95
C PHE A 6 -15.26 -7.03 -6.21
N ILE A 7 -13.92 -7.02 -6.33
CA ILE A 7 -13.13 -8.24 -6.52
C ILE A 7 -12.77 -8.80 -5.16
N SER A 8 -12.91 -10.12 -4.97
CA SER A 8 -12.68 -10.80 -3.69
C SER A 8 -13.53 -10.25 -2.52
N PRO A 9 -14.85 -10.10 -2.66
CA PRO A 9 -15.68 -9.48 -1.62
C PRO A 9 -15.81 -10.32 -0.35
N ASN A 10 -15.40 -11.59 -0.38
CA ASN A 10 -15.46 -12.56 0.72
C ASN A 10 -14.21 -12.57 1.60
N PHE A 11 -13.12 -11.89 1.19
CA PHE A 11 -11.88 -11.87 1.96
C PHE A 11 -11.24 -10.48 1.96
N PRO A 12 -10.98 -9.89 3.14
CA PRO A 12 -11.38 -10.32 4.51
C PRO A 12 -12.90 -10.48 4.70
N MET A 13 -13.29 -11.35 5.61
CA MET A 13 -14.71 -11.68 5.86
C MET A 13 -15.59 -10.46 6.20
N THR A 14 -14.98 -9.34 6.61
CA THR A 14 -15.70 -8.10 6.97
C THR A 14 -16.08 -7.23 5.76
N TYR A 15 -15.65 -7.58 4.53
CA TYR A 15 -15.86 -6.76 3.34
C TYR A 15 -17.32 -6.64 2.89
N TRP A 16 -18.20 -7.54 3.35
CA TRP A 16 -19.64 -7.38 3.16
C TRP A 16 -20.17 -6.03 3.68
N LYS A 17 -19.49 -5.43 4.69
CA LYS A 17 -19.84 -4.10 5.21
C LYS A 17 -19.68 -3.01 4.16
N PHE A 18 -18.60 -3.06 3.35
CA PHE A 18 -18.42 -2.15 2.23
C PHE A 18 -19.49 -2.38 1.17
N CYS A 19 -19.76 -3.64 0.80
CA CYS A 19 -20.77 -3.99 -0.18
C CYS A 19 -22.15 -3.47 0.26
N ARG A 20 -22.50 -3.66 1.53
CA ARG A 20 -23.77 -3.16 2.10
C ARG A 20 -23.87 -1.64 2.02
N GLU A 21 -22.81 -0.92 2.42
CA GLU A 21 -22.85 0.55 2.41
C GLU A 21 -22.86 1.11 0.96
N LEU A 22 -22.19 0.46 0.03
CA LEU A 22 -22.31 0.81 -1.39
C LEU A 22 -23.75 0.67 -1.88
N LYS A 23 -24.40 -0.45 -1.55
CA LYS A 23 -25.82 -0.71 -1.89
C LYS A 23 -26.76 0.28 -1.22
N ASN A 24 -26.55 0.58 0.07
CA ASN A 24 -27.30 1.60 0.80
C ASN A 24 -27.19 3.00 0.17
N ASN A 25 -26.06 3.29 -0.47
CA ASN A 25 -25.84 4.54 -1.22
C ASN A 25 -26.32 4.47 -2.68
N GLY A 26 -27.14 3.47 -3.02
CA GLY A 26 -27.81 3.38 -4.33
C GLY A 26 -26.90 2.91 -5.46
N MET A 27 -25.78 2.24 -5.16
CA MET A 27 -24.94 1.62 -6.17
C MET A 27 -25.41 0.17 -6.43
N ARG A 28 -25.21 -0.30 -7.66
CA ARG A 28 -25.29 -1.73 -7.97
C ARG A 28 -23.95 -2.36 -7.63
N VAL A 29 -23.97 -3.35 -6.76
CA VAL A 29 -22.77 -4.03 -6.25
C VAL A 29 -22.62 -5.39 -6.88
N LEU A 30 -21.57 -5.56 -7.69
CA LEU A 30 -21.29 -6.75 -8.49
C LEU A 30 -20.02 -7.43 -7.94
N GLY A 31 -20.16 -8.62 -7.38
CA GLY A 31 -19.04 -9.36 -6.82
C GLY A 31 -18.36 -10.27 -7.85
N ILE A 32 -17.02 -10.33 -7.82
CA ILE A 32 -16.23 -11.33 -8.53
C ILE A 32 -15.37 -12.06 -7.51
N GLY A 33 -15.46 -13.38 -7.44
CA GLY A 33 -14.68 -14.19 -6.50
C GLY A 33 -14.57 -15.64 -6.96
N ASP A 34 -13.74 -16.41 -6.28
CA ASP A 34 -13.48 -17.82 -6.58
C ASP A 34 -14.15 -18.80 -5.60
N SER A 35 -14.75 -18.29 -4.53
CA SER A 35 -15.55 -19.10 -3.62
C SER A 35 -16.92 -19.45 -4.22
N PRO A 36 -17.47 -20.65 -3.97
CA PRO A 36 -18.85 -20.98 -4.31
C PRO A 36 -19.83 -19.98 -3.67
N TYR A 37 -20.91 -19.64 -4.40
CA TYR A 37 -21.89 -18.66 -3.90
C TYR A 37 -22.52 -19.08 -2.57
N ASP A 38 -22.79 -20.40 -2.42
CA ASP A 38 -23.42 -20.94 -1.22
C ASP A 38 -22.50 -20.92 0.02
N ASP A 39 -21.19 -20.82 -0.18
CA ASP A 39 -20.19 -20.71 0.89
C ASP A 39 -19.98 -19.25 1.35
N LEU A 40 -20.55 -18.29 0.63
CA LEU A 40 -20.47 -16.87 1.03
C LEU A 40 -21.35 -16.62 2.26
N LEU A 41 -20.87 -15.74 3.15
CA LEU A 41 -21.67 -15.25 4.27
C LEU A 41 -23.02 -14.71 3.77
N GLN A 42 -24.09 -14.94 4.55
CA GLN A 42 -25.42 -14.44 4.21
C GLN A 42 -25.43 -12.93 4.03
N GLU A 43 -24.72 -12.21 4.92
CA GLU A 43 -24.59 -10.75 4.88
C GLU A 43 -23.95 -10.27 3.58
N LEU A 44 -22.99 -11.03 3.05
CA LEU A 44 -22.37 -10.70 1.76
C LEU A 44 -23.36 -10.97 0.60
N ARG A 45 -24.04 -12.11 0.61
CA ARG A 45 -25.05 -12.44 -0.41
C ARG A 45 -26.14 -11.37 -0.48
N ASP A 46 -26.62 -10.89 0.67
CA ASP A 46 -27.65 -9.86 0.77
C ASP A 46 -27.14 -8.48 0.31
N SER A 47 -25.82 -8.26 0.37
CA SER A 47 -25.16 -7.01 0.00
C SER A 47 -24.74 -6.93 -1.46
N LEU A 48 -24.80 -8.04 -2.20
CA LEU A 48 -24.50 -8.08 -3.63
C LEU A 48 -25.79 -8.05 -4.46
N ASP A 49 -25.74 -7.43 -5.64
CA ASP A 49 -26.82 -7.53 -6.63
C ASP A 49 -26.59 -8.70 -7.58
N GLU A 50 -25.34 -9.06 -7.81
CA GLU A 50 -24.94 -10.25 -8.55
C GLU A 50 -23.53 -10.68 -8.16
N TYR A 51 -23.25 -11.98 -8.29
CA TYR A 51 -21.95 -12.57 -8.04
C TYR A 51 -21.52 -13.43 -9.23
N TYR A 52 -20.33 -13.18 -9.73
CA TYR A 52 -19.70 -13.97 -10.78
C TYR A 52 -18.57 -14.82 -10.18
N LYS A 53 -18.74 -16.15 -10.23
CA LYS A 53 -17.71 -17.08 -9.77
C LYS A 53 -16.71 -17.33 -10.88
N VAL A 54 -15.43 -17.13 -10.59
CA VAL A 54 -14.29 -17.59 -11.40
C VAL A 54 -13.69 -18.87 -10.80
N SER A 55 -12.86 -19.58 -11.54
CA SER A 55 -12.16 -20.77 -11.00
C SER A 55 -11.06 -20.37 -10.03
N SER A 56 -10.36 -19.29 -10.34
CA SER A 56 -9.33 -18.67 -9.50
C SER A 56 -9.22 -17.20 -9.81
N LEU A 57 -9.12 -16.37 -8.76
CA LEU A 57 -8.82 -14.96 -8.90
C LEU A 57 -7.40 -14.73 -9.46
N GLU A 58 -6.50 -15.71 -9.42
CA GLU A 58 -5.17 -15.64 -10.06
C GLU A 58 -5.26 -15.71 -11.59
N ASN A 59 -6.32 -16.27 -12.13
CA ASN A 59 -6.53 -16.32 -13.57
C ASN A 59 -7.09 -14.97 -14.08
N TYR A 60 -6.19 -14.14 -14.61
CA TYR A 60 -6.55 -12.81 -15.12
C TYR A 60 -7.63 -12.86 -16.20
N ASP A 61 -7.53 -13.80 -17.14
CA ASP A 61 -8.47 -13.92 -18.25
C ASP A 61 -9.89 -14.23 -17.78
N GLU A 62 -10.06 -15.01 -16.72
CA GLU A 62 -11.37 -15.29 -16.15
C GLU A 62 -11.96 -14.05 -15.46
N VAL A 63 -11.13 -13.31 -14.70
CA VAL A 63 -11.56 -12.06 -14.07
C VAL A 63 -11.91 -11.02 -15.13
N PHE A 64 -11.11 -10.89 -16.19
CA PHE A 64 -11.39 -10.02 -17.34
C PHE A 64 -12.75 -10.36 -17.98
N LYS A 65 -13.01 -11.65 -18.24
CA LYS A 65 -14.30 -12.13 -18.80
C LYS A 65 -15.47 -11.81 -17.85
N ALA A 66 -15.28 -11.91 -16.54
CA ALA A 66 -16.31 -11.55 -15.57
C ALA A 66 -16.63 -10.04 -15.61
N VAL A 67 -15.60 -9.18 -15.72
CA VAL A 67 -15.80 -7.73 -15.90
C VAL A 67 -16.50 -7.44 -17.22
N ALA A 68 -16.11 -8.11 -18.31
CA ALA A 68 -16.74 -7.97 -19.62
C ALA A 68 -18.21 -8.40 -19.58
N PHE A 69 -18.53 -9.50 -18.91
CA PHE A 69 -19.91 -9.96 -18.70
C PHE A 69 -20.75 -8.90 -17.97
N PHE A 70 -20.27 -8.34 -16.87
CA PHE A 70 -20.97 -7.30 -16.15
C PHE A 70 -21.13 -6.02 -16.99
N THR A 71 -20.09 -5.67 -17.75
CA THR A 71 -20.14 -4.52 -18.67
C THR A 71 -21.22 -4.72 -19.76
N TYR A 72 -21.29 -5.92 -20.33
CA TYR A 72 -22.34 -6.27 -21.31
C TYR A 72 -23.73 -6.20 -20.70
N LYS A 73 -23.91 -6.76 -19.50
CA LYS A 73 -25.22 -6.89 -18.86
C LYS A 73 -25.74 -5.57 -18.27
N TYR A 74 -24.88 -4.78 -17.68
CA TYR A 74 -25.24 -3.60 -16.90
C TYR A 74 -24.75 -2.27 -17.47
N GLY A 75 -23.99 -2.33 -18.56
CA GLY A 75 -23.37 -1.15 -19.16
C GLY A 75 -22.08 -0.74 -18.47
N LYS A 76 -21.73 0.53 -18.57
CA LYS A 76 -20.48 1.07 -18.04
C LYS A 76 -20.28 0.72 -16.57
N ILE A 77 -19.08 0.24 -16.25
CA ILE A 77 -18.61 0.08 -14.88
C ILE A 77 -18.05 1.42 -14.41
N ASP A 78 -18.61 1.94 -13.33
CA ASP A 78 -18.18 3.22 -12.75
C ASP A 78 -17.03 3.06 -11.78
N TRP A 79 -16.92 1.89 -11.11
CA TRP A 79 -15.91 1.63 -10.10
C TRP A 79 -15.52 0.15 -10.08
N LEU A 80 -14.23 -0.13 -9.87
CA LEU A 80 -13.70 -1.49 -9.72
C LEU A 80 -12.60 -1.47 -8.67
N GLU A 81 -12.75 -2.29 -7.62
CA GLU A 81 -11.82 -2.40 -6.50
C GLU A 81 -11.81 -3.80 -5.90
N SER A 82 -10.65 -4.20 -5.36
CA SER A 82 -10.52 -5.35 -4.47
C SER A 82 -10.35 -4.94 -3.01
N ASN A 83 -9.98 -3.69 -2.74
CA ASN A 83 -9.55 -3.21 -1.43
C ASN A 83 -8.39 -4.03 -0.85
N ASN A 84 -7.54 -4.59 -1.69
CA ASN A 84 -6.44 -5.46 -1.29
C ASN A 84 -5.18 -5.12 -2.07
N GLU A 85 -4.07 -4.95 -1.34
CA GLU A 85 -2.77 -4.62 -1.93
C GLU A 85 -2.28 -5.67 -2.92
N TYR A 86 -2.56 -6.95 -2.65
CA TYR A 86 -2.17 -8.05 -3.50
C TYR A 86 -2.74 -7.91 -4.93
N TRP A 87 -3.97 -7.38 -5.06
CA TRP A 87 -4.66 -7.22 -6.34
C TRP A 87 -4.48 -5.86 -7.01
N LEU A 88 -3.76 -4.92 -6.38
CA LEU A 88 -3.65 -3.52 -6.86
C LEU A 88 -3.30 -3.38 -8.34
N MET A 89 -2.28 -4.13 -8.80
CA MET A 89 -1.84 -4.06 -10.21
C MET A 89 -2.90 -4.60 -11.16
N ARG A 90 -3.62 -5.64 -10.77
CA ARG A 90 -4.71 -6.24 -11.55
C ARG A 90 -5.91 -5.34 -11.61
N ASP A 91 -6.29 -4.74 -10.49
CA ASP A 91 -7.37 -3.75 -10.44
C ASP A 91 -7.04 -2.58 -11.37
N ALA A 92 -5.80 -2.11 -11.38
CA ALA A 92 -5.34 -1.03 -12.25
C ALA A 92 -5.33 -1.43 -13.74
N ALA A 93 -4.92 -2.66 -14.06
CA ALA A 93 -4.97 -3.21 -15.41
C ALA A 93 -6.43 -3.28 -15.90
N LEU A 94 -7.34 -3.85 -15.13
CA LEU A 94 -8.76 -3.92 -15.46
C LEU A 94 -9.38 -2.53 -15.62
N ARG A 95 -9.05 -1.57 -14.74
CA ARG A 95 -9.49 -0.18 -14.90
C ARG A 95 -8.99 0.44 -16.21
N THR A 96 -7.77 0.12 -16.63
CA THR A 96 -7.19 0.61 -17.88
C THR A 96 -7.95 0.02 -19.08
N GLU A 97 -8.13 -1.29 -19.13
CA GLU A 97 -8.73 -2.00 -20.25
C GLU A 97 -10.21 -1.69 -20.43
N PHE A 98 -10.95 -1.54 -19.33
CA PHE A 98 -12.36 -1.17 -19.36
C PHE A 98 -12.63 0.35 -19.28
N ASN A 99 -11.58 1.17 -19.35
CA ASN A 99 -11.65 2.62 -19.23
C ASN A 99 -12.45 3.11 -18.01
N ILE A 100 -12.23 2.47 -16.87
CA ILE A 100 -12.80 2.88 -15.58
C ILE A 100 -11.95 4.01 -15.04
N THR A 101 -12.54 5.18 -14.84
CA THR A 101 -11.80 6.42 -14.52
C THR A 101 -11.73 6.75 -13.04
N THR A 102 -12.32 5.92 -12.19
CA THR A 102 -12.31 6.05 -10.74
C THR A 102 -11.17 5.22 -10.15
N GLY A 103 -10.02 5.82 -10.00
CA GLY A 103 -8.83 5.18 -9.45
C GLY A 103 -7.65 5.16 -10.42
N PRO A 104 -6.45 4.85 -9.90
CA PRO A 104 -5.24 4.85 -10.71
C PRO A 104 -5.31 3.76 -11.80
N LYS A 105 -4.85 4.11 -12.98
CA LYS A 105 -4.64 3.19 -14.10
C LYS A 105 -3.26 2.57 -14.02
N LEU A 106 -2.98 1.60 -14.88
CA LEU A 106 -1.76 0.81 -14.82
C LEU A 106 -0.49 1.67 -14.93
N ASP A 107 -0.51 2.69 -15.78
CA ASP A 107 0.60 3.63 -15.99
C ASP A 107 0.87 4.57 -14.79
N GLU A 108 -0.05 4.63 -13.84
CA GLU A 108 0.09 5.42 -12.61
C GLU A 108 0.57 4.61 -11.40
N MET A 109 0.71 3.27 -11.55
CA MET A 109 0.93 2.39 -10.42
C MET A 109 2.35 2.41 -9.86
N ASP A 110 3.36 2.77 -10.66
CA ASP A 110 4.75 2.78 -10.22
C ASP A 110 4.98 3.61 -8.96
N LYS A 111 4.28 4.75 -8.86
CA LYS A 111 4.39 5.67 -7.72
C LYS A 111 3.91 5.10 -6.38
N ILE A 112 3.09 4.03 -6.41
CA ILE A 112 2.54 3.38 -5.20
C ILE A 112 2.96 1.91 -5.09
N LYS A 113 3.69 1.39 -6.08
CA LYS A 113 4.16 0.00 -6.10
C LYS A 113 5.64 -0.11 -5.75
N PHE A 114 6.47 0.79 -6.30
CA PHE A 114 7.92 0.75 -6.12
C PHE A 114 8.37 1.77 -5.08
N LYS A 115 9.07 1.29 -4.04
CA LYS A 115 9.59 2.15 -2.97
C LYS A 115 10.54 3.21 -3.48
N SER A 116 11.38 2.86 -4.47
CA SER A 116 12.27 3.81 -5.16
C SER A 116 11.50 4.93 -5.88
N CYS A 117 10.34 4.61 -6.47
CA CYS A 117 9.48 5.61 -7.11
C CYS A 117 8.75 6.47 -6.07
N MET A 118 8.27 5.90 -4.96
CA MET A 118 7.63 6.64 -3.86
C MET A 118 8.52 7.79 -3.36
N LYS A 119 9.84 7.56 -3.24
CA LYS A 119 10.80 8.57 -2.77
C LYS A 119 10.82 9.83 -3.64
N LYS A 120 10.63 9.68 -4.95
CA LYS A 120 10.53 10.82 -5.88
C LYS A 120 9.30 11.69 -5.60
N TYR A 121 8.20 11.07 -5.15
CA TYR A 121 6.96 11.77 -4.79
C TYR A 121 7.05 12.40 -3.40
N TYR A 122 7.73 11.75 -2.44
CA TYR A 122 8.06 12.38 -1.17
C TYR A 122 8.94 13.62 -1.37
N ALA A 123 9.95 13.56 -2.24
CA ALA A 123 10.76 14.71 -2.59
C ALA A 123 9.92 15.86 -3.19
N LYS A 124 8.94 15.56 -4.06
CA LYS A 124 7.98 16.56 -4.57
C LYS A 124 7.09 17.14 -3.45
N ALA A 125 6.82 16.38 -2.42
CA ALA A 125 6.08 16.83 -1.24
C ALA A 125 6.95 17.66 -0.28
N GLY A 126 8.26 17.77 -0.53
CA GLY A 126 9.23 18.42 0.38
C GLY A 126 9.50 17.61 1.64
N ILE A 127 9.30 16.29 1.59
CA ILE A 127 9.50 15.38 2.72
C ILE A 127 10.80 14.61 2.48
N PRO A 128 11.76 14.64 3.40
CA PRO A 128 12.97 13.85 3.31
C PRO A 128 12.65 12.36 3.42
N THR A 129 13.48 11.53 2.78
CA THR A 129 13.44 10.06 2.88
C THR A 129 14.83 9.54 3.15
N ALA A 130 14.96 8.33 3.65
CA ALA A 130 16.23 7.64 3.73
C ALA A 130 16.97 7.71 2.38
N ARG A 131 18.28 7.97 2.40
CA ARG A 131 19.13 7.80 1.20
C ARG A 131 19.03 6.36 0.75
N TYR A 132 19.06 6.11 -0.53
CA TYR A 132 18.82 4.77 -1.06
C TYR A 132 19.60 4.50 -2.33
N HIS A 133 19.74 3.21 -2.63
CA HIS A 133 20.34 2.68 -3.84
C HIS A 133 19.57 1.43 -4.28
N LEU A 134 19.37 1.25 -5.59
CA LEU A 134 18.87 -0.02 -6.13
C LEU A 134 20.07 -0.95 -6.32
N VAL A 135 20.01 -2.11 -5.68
CA VAL A 135 21.13 -3.04 -5.63
C VAL A 135 21.31 -3.73 -6.99
N GLU A 136 22.43 -3.48 -7.64
CA GLU A 136 22.81 -4.12 -8.90
C GLU A 136 23.81 -5.28 -8.68
N GLY A 137 24.71 -5.14 -7.70
CA GLY A 137 25.71 -6.15 -7.37
C GLY A 137 26.39 -5.92 -6.02
N LEU A 138 27.51 -6.62 -5.81
CA LEU A 138 28.25 -6.53 -4.54
C LEU A 138 28.99 -5.20 -4.39
N GLU A 139 29.64 -4.74 -5.45
CA GLU A 139 30.52 -3.57 -5.38
C GLU A 139 29.72 -2.28 -5.10
N ASP A 140 28.62 -2.08 -5.84
CA ASP A 140 27.73 -0.93 -5.67
C ASP A 140 27.01 -0.95 -4.30
N ALA A 141 26.62 -2.13 -3.82
CA ALA A 141 26.01 -2.29 -2.49
C ALA A 141 26.98 -1.91 -1.36
N LEU A 142 28.24 -2.34 -1.45
CA LEU A 142 29.28 -1.98 -0.48
C LEU A 142 29.61 -0.49 -0.54
N GLU A 143 29.76 0.10 -1.76
CA GLU A 143 30.03 1.52 -1.94
C GLU A 143 28.92 2.37 -1.30
N PHE A 144 27.66 2.00 -1.53
CA PHE A 144 26.54 2.69 -0.91
C PHE A 144 26.57 2.57 0.61
N ALA A 145 26.75 1.35 1.14
CA ALA A 145 26.81 1.12 2.59
C ALA A 145 27.94 1.92 3.26
N HIS A 146 29.13 1.98 2.65
CA HIS A 146 30.23 2.81 3.14
C HIS A 146 29.92 4.32 3.06
N THR A 147 29.17 4.75 2.05
CA THR A 147 28.79 6.17 1.88
C THR A 147 27.80 6.63 2.95
N VAL A 148 26.83 5.80 3.30
CA VAL A 148 25.77 6.16 4.26
C VAL A 148 26.11 5.77 5.70
N GLY A 149 27.01 4.80 5.87
CA GLY A 149 27.38 4.18 7.14
C GLY A 149 26.46 3.04 7.52
N TYR A 150 27.00 2.10 8.33
CA TYR A 150 26.23 1.00 8.87
C TYR A 150 25.42 1.39 10.12
N PRO A 151 24.28 0.72 10.41
CA PRO A 151 23.68 -0.33 9.61
C PRO A 151 22.95 0.22 8.38
N VAL A 152 22.75 -0.63 7.37
CA VAL A 152 21.84 -0.35 6.25
C VAL A 152 20.68 -1.34 6.26
N VAL A 153 19.56 -0.96 5.64
CA VAL A 153 18.38 -1.83 5.49
C VAL A 153 18.20 -2.17 4.02
N VAL A 154 18.04 -3.44 3.71
CA VAL A 154 17.76 -3.90 2.36
C VAL A 154 16.43 -4.64 2.32
N LYS A 155 15.60 -4.33 1.33
CA LYS A 155 14.25 -4.89 1.17
C LYS A 155 13.85 -4.93 -0.31
N PRO A 156 12.90 -5.77 -0.72
CA PRO A 156 12.38 -5.72 -2.09
C PRO A 156 11.84 -4.32 -2.43
N ASP A 157 12.16 -3.79 -3.61
CA ASP A 157 11.65 -2.50 -4.10
C ASP A 157 10.14 -2.53 -4.28
N SER A 158 9.60 -3.71 -4.64
CA SER A 158 8.16 -3.97 -4.68
C SER A 158 7.81 -5.15 -3.77
N GLY A 159 6.76 -5.02 -2.96
CA GLY A 159 6.32 -6.07 -2.04
C GLY A 159 5.52 -5.49 -0.90
N VAL A 160 4.89 -6.37 -0.12
CA VAL A 160 4.01 -6.03 0.98
C VAL A 160 4.60 -6.50 2.31
N GLY A 161 4.47 -5.68 3.34
CA GLY A 161 4.98 -5.99 4.68
C GLY A 161 6.51 -5.97 4.74
N ALA A 162 7.06 -6.49 5.82
CA ALA A 162 8.50 -6.55 6.07
C ALA A 162 9.15 -7.86 5.58
N CYS A 163 8.49 -8.61 4.70
CA CYS A 163 9.05 -9.85 4.15
C CYS A 163 10.34 -9.57 3.39
N ASN A 164 11.36 -10.41 3.58
CA ASN A 164 12.67 -10.29 2.96
C ASN A 164 13.35 -8.93 3.23
N THR A 165 13.10 -8.35 4.42
CA THR A 165 13.77 -7.13 4.88
C THR A 165 14.90 -7.51 5.84
N TYR A 166 16.11 -7.04 5.54
CA TYR A 166 17.32 -7.38 6.29
C TYR A 166 18.00 -6.09 6.76
N LYS A 167 18.46 -6.11 8.02
CA LYS A 167 19.35 -5.11 8.58
C LYS A 167 20.78 -5.63 8.52
N LEU A 168 21.61 -4.99 7.71
CA LEU A 168 23.00 -5.38 7.48
C LEU A 168 23.91 -4.46 8.29
N GLN A 169 24.79 -5.05 9.08
CA GLN A 169 25.60 -4.32 10.06
C GLN A 169 27.05 -4.16 9.63
N PHE A 170 27.51 -5.01 8.71
CA PHE A 170 28.92 -5.09 8.29
C PHE A 170 29.01 -5.51 6.81
N ASP A 171 30.18 -5.40 6.22
CA ASP A 171 30.47 -5.85 4.85
C ASP A 171 30.14 -7.34 4.63
N GLU A 172 30.37 -8.16 5.65
CA GLU A 172 30.09 -9.60 5.61
C GLU A 172 28.60 -9.87 5.43
N ASP A 173 27.73 -9.08 6.08
CA ASP A 173 26.29 -9.21 5.93
C ASP A 173 25.86 -8.83 4.51
N VAL A 174 26.47 -7.79 3.90
CA VAL A 174 26.21 -7.40 2.51
C VAL A 174 26.63 -8.52 1.55
N ARG A 175 27.80 -9.13 1.76
CA ARG A 175 28.28 -10.28 0.96
C ARG A 175 27.33 -11.48 1.09
N TRP A 176 26.90 -11.78 2.30
CA TRP A 176 25.94 -12.84 2.55
C TRP A 176 24.61 -12.55 1.85
N PHE A 177 24.06 -11.34 1.96
CA PHE A 177 22.83 -10.95 1.31
C PHE A 177 22.91 -11.14 -0.20
N ILE A 178 23.95 -10.60 -0.83
CA ILE A 178 24.13 -10.70 -2.30
C ILE A 178 24.22 -12.16 -2.77
N SER A 179 24.85 -13.03 -1.98
CA SER A 179 25.00 -14.45 -2.30
C SER A 179 23.73 -15.27 -2.09
N ASN A 180 22.76 -14.77 -1.31
CA ASN A 180 21.57 -15.53 -0.89
C ASN A 180 20.24 -14.88 -1.35
N LYS A 181 20.25 -13.65 -1.87
CA LYS A 181 19.02 -12.99 -2.34
C LYS A 181 18.42 -13.74 -3.54
N ASP A 182 17.10 -13.65 -3.66
CA ASP A 182 16.38 -14.06 -4.86
C ASP A 182 16.60 -13.07 -6.04
N ASP A 183 15.91 -13.29 -7.15
CA ASP A 183 16.00 -12.47 -8.36
C ASP A 183 15.19 -11.17 -8.29
N ALA A 184 14.55 -10.85 -7.15
CA ALA A 184 13.83 -9.62 -7.00
C ALA A 184 14.76 -8.40 -7.04
N VAL A 185 14.23 -7.27 -7.48
CA VAL A 185 14.92 -5.98 -7.37
C VAL A 185 14.85 -5.53 -5.92
N TYR A 186 16.00 -5.24 -5.35
CA TYR A 186 16.14 -4.78 -3.97
C TYR A 186 16.55 -3.31 -3.89
N ILE A 187 15.96 -2.60 -2.94
CA ILE A 187 16.38 -1.25 -2.52
C ILE A 187 17.17 -1.37 -1.21
N MET A 188 18.35 -0.78 -1.17
CA MET A 188 19.14 -0.61 0.04
C MET A 188 18.99 0.82 0.53
N GLU A 189 18.75 1.01 1.81
CA GLU A 189 18.48 2.29 2.45
C GLU A 189 19.41 2.50 3.65
N GLU A 190 19.79 3.76 3.91
CA GLU A 190 20.37 4.09 5.21
C GLU A 190 19.37 3.77 6.33
N PHE A 191 19.88 3.32 7.47
CA PHE A 191 19.04 3.04 8.63
C PHE A 191 18.52 4.34 9.24
N VAL A 192 17.21 4.40 9.44
CA VAL A 192 16.55 5.53 10.10
C VAL A 192 16.28 5.17 11.56
N ASN A 193 16.88 5.90 12.50
CA ASN A 193 16.59 5.74 13.92
C ASN A 193 15.34 6.53 14.30
N GLY A 194 14.20 5.88 14.19
CA GLY A 194 12.90 6.48 14.45
C GLY A 194 11.83 5.42 14.72
N TYR A 195 10.71 5.85 15.24
CA TYR A 195 9.51 5.02 15.34
C TYR A 195 8.56 5.32 14.18
N VAL A 196 7.74 4.33 13.82
CA VAL A 196 6.78 4.50 12.73
C VAL A 196 5.51 5.16 13.25
N GLN A 197 5.08 6.21 12.58
CA GLN A 197 3.79 6.85 12.77
C GLN A 197 3.09 7.02 11.42
N THR A 198 1.78 6.71 11.39
CA THR A 198 1.01 6.78 10.16
C THR A 198 0.19 8.06 10.08
N PHE A 199 -0.14 8.42 8.85
CA PHE A 199 -1.24 9.32 8.50
C PHE A 199 -2.21 8.51 7.65
N ASP A 200 -3.39 8.30 8.19
CA ASP A 200 -4.45 7.51 7.59
C ASP A 200 -5.64 8.41 7.26
N GLY A 201 -6.35 8.14 6.18
CA GLY A 201 -7.51 8.95 5.91
C GLY A 201 -8.32 8.60 4.68
N ILE A 202 -9.34 9.40 4.45
CA ILE A 202 -10.24 9.29 3.32
C ILE A 202 -10.16 10.59 2.52
N VAL A 203 -9.88 10.47 1.22
CA VAL A 203 -9.73 11.60 0.30
C VAL A 203 -10.94 11.64 -0.65
N ASP A 204 -11.52 12.81 -0.83
CA ASP A 204 -12.64 13.01 -1.76
C ASP A 204 -12.18 13.08 -3.24
N SER A 205 -13.15 13.28 -4.15
CA SER A 205 -12.87 13.40 -5.59
C SER A 205 -12.10 14.66 -5.99
N LYS A 206 -12.00 15.64 -5.09
CA LYS A 206 -11.25 16.89 -5.29
C LYS A 206 -9.86 16.85 -4.67
N GLY A 207 -9.51 15.74 -3.96
CA GLY A 207 -8.25 15.61 -3.24
C GLY A 207 -8.28 16.24 -1.85
N GLN A 208 -9.47 16.49 -1.27
CA GLN A 208 -9.64 17.02 0.07
C GLN A 208 -9.86 15.87 1.06
N MET A 209 -9.31 16.02 2.26
CA MET A 209 -9.51 15.03 3.32
C MET A 209 -10.92 15.12 3.89
N LEU A 210 -11.62 13.99 3.91
CA LEU A 210 -12.92 13.80 4.56
C LEU A 210 -12.77 13.29 6.01
N PHE A 211 -11.69 12.54 6.24
CA PHE A 211 -11.39 11.94 7.54
C PHE A 211 -9.88 11.81 7.67
N GLU A 212 -9.36 12.05 8.87
CA GLU A 212 -7.94 11.92 9.22
C GLU A 212 -7.80 11.11 10.50
N SER A 213 -6.83 10.21 10.55
CA SER A 213 -6.46 9.40 11.70
C SER A 213 -4.97 9.04 11.61
N GLY A 214 -4.48 8.32 12.58
CA GLY A 214 -3.14 7.74 12.52
C GLY A 214 -2.88 6.82 13.70
N ASN A 215 -1.85 6.03 13.58
CA ASN A 215 -1.39 5.15 14.63
C ASN A 215 0.12 5.33 14.86
N ILE A 216 0.59 4.86 15.99
CA ILE A 216 2.01 4.75 16.32
C ILE A 216 2.32 3.28 16.51
N THR A 217 3.38 2.80 15.84
CA THR A 217 4.00 1.50 16.03
C THR A 217 5.35 1.72 16.70
N PRO A 218 5.44 1.54 18.04
CA PRO A 218 6.64 1.89 18.81
C PRO A 218 7.84 1.00 18.48
N LEU A 219 7.57 -0.26 18.12
CA LEU A 219 8.59 -1.24 17.77
C LEU A 219 8.72 -1.33 16.24
N SER A 220 9.93 -1.55 15.78
CA SER A 220 10.18 -1.79 14.36
C SER A 220 9.46 -3.06 13.90
N ILE A 221 8.64 -2.98 12.86
CA ILE A 221 7.98 -4.15 12.27
C ILE A 221 9.02 -5.17 11.80
N MET A 222 10.17 -4.71 11.30
CA MET A 222 11.28 -5.57 10.91
C MET A 222 11.81 -6.37 12.12
N ASP A 223 11.98 -5.73 13.27
CA ASP A 223 12.44 -6.43 14.47
C ASP A 223 11.38 -7.43 14.97
N ILE A 224 10.10 -7.05 14.92
CA ILE A 224 8.98 -7.93 15.29
C ILE A 224 8.96 -9.19 14.39
N VAL A 225 9.05 -9.02 13.07
CA VAL A 225 9.06 -10.15 12.12
C VAL A 225 10.27 -11.03 12.33
N ASN A 226 11.48 -10.45 12.50
CA ASN A 226 12.72 -11.20 12.66
C ASN A 226 12.81 -11.94 13.99
N THR A 227 12.18 -11.43 15.05
CA THR A 227 12.18 -12.04 16.39
C THR A 227 10.93 -12.84 16.70
N GLN A 228 9.94 -12.88 15.79
CA GLN A 228 8.60 -13.44 16.02
C GLN A 228 7.93 -12.85 17.28
N GLY A 229 8.18 -11.58 17.53
CA GLY A 229 7.66 -10.84 18.68
C GLY A 229 6.23 -10.35 18.48
N ASP A 230 5.63 -9.87 19.57
CA ASP A 230 4.31 -9.26 19.54
C ASP A 230 4.34 -7.90 18.87
N SER A 231 3.37 -7.64 18.00
CA SER A 231 3.14 -6.32 17.40
C SER A 231 2.16 -5.51 18.26
N VAL A 232 2.57 -4.31 18.62
CA VAL A 232 1.73 -3.35 19.34
C VAL A 232 1.64 -2.06 18.54
N TYR A 233 0.43 -1.61 18.30
CA TYR A 233 0.17 -0.26 17.78
C TYR A 233 -1.00 0.36 18.54
N TYR A 234 -1.07 1.68 18.56
CA TYR A 234 -2.18 2.38 19.15
C TYR A 234 -2.58 3.60 18.31
N LEU A 235 -3.89 3.82 18.23
CA LEU A 235 -4.45 4.98 17.54
C LEU A 235 -4.17 6.25 18.35
N VAL A 236 -3.77 7.31 17.69
CA VAL A 236 -3.60 8.62 18.31
C VAL A 236 -4.95 9.35 18.36
N LYS A 237 -5.24 9.99 19.48
CA LYS A 237 -6.46 10.80 19.61
C LYS A 237 -6.41 12.04 18.72
N GLU A 238 -5.25 12.66 18.62
CA GLU A 238 -4.97 13.82 17.79
C GLU A 238 -3.69 13.62 17.02
N LEU A 239 -3.73 13.87 15.71
CA LEU A 239 -2.55 13.77 14.87
C LEU A 239 -1.56 14.89 15.22
N PRO A 240 -0.27 14.56 15.47
CA PRO A 240 0.76 15.58 15.60
C PRO A 240 0.83 16.45 14.34
N GLU A 241 0.99 17.75 14.53
CA GLU A 241 0.95 18.73 13.45
C GLU A 241 1.99 18.44 12.33
N LYS A 242 3.19 17.95 12.68
CA LYS A 242 4.22 17.58 11.71
C LYS A 242 3.76 16.40 10.83
N ILE A 243 3.14 15.37 11.42
CA ILE A 243 2.60 14.22 10.70
C ILE A 243 1.44 14.64 9.80
N ARG A 244 0.53 15.47 10.33
CA ARG A 244 -0.59 15.98 9.56
C ARG A 244 -0.13 16.77 8.33
N LYS A 245 0.83 17.69 8.51
CA LYS A 245 1.41 18.45 7.39
C LYS A 245 2.08 17.55 6.37
N ALA A 246 2.88 16.58 6.82
CA ALA A 246 3.53 15.61 5.95
C ALA A 246 2.51 14.77 5.17
N GLY A 247 1.48 14.26 5.85
CA GLY A 247 0.41 13.49 5.23
C GLY A 247 -0.33 14.26 4.14
N LEU A 248 -0.75 15.49 4.43
CA LEU A 248 -1.45 16.34 3.46
C LEU A 248 -0.57 16.67 2.24
N ALA A 249 0.71 16.98 2.46
CA ALA A 249 1.66 17.24 1.39
C ALA A 249 1.87 15.99 0.51
N THR A 250 1.96 14.82 1.12
CA THR A 250 2.09 13.52 0.43
C THR A 250 0.84 13.23 -0.40
N VAL A 251 -0.36 13.31 0.17
CA VAL A 251 -1.64 13.13 -0.56
C VAL A 251 -1.68 14.00 -1.82
N LYS A 252 -1.30 15.27 -1.69
CA LYS A 252 -1.25 16.21 -2.82
C LYS A 252 -0.20 15.81 -3.86
N ALA A 253 1.01 15.45 -3.45
CA ALA A 253 2.11 15.10 -4.35
C ALA A 253 1.83 13.80 -5.12
N PHE A 254 1.21 12.81 -4.48
CA PHE A 254 0.81 11.55 -5.11
C PHE A 254 -0.46 11.69 -5.96
N GLY A 255 -1.19 12.82 -5.84
CA GLY A 255 -2.40 13.09 -6.60
C GLY A 255 -3.57 12.19 -6.21
N VAL A 256 -3.66 11.80 -4.93
CA VAL A 256 -4.69 10.87 -4.45
C VAL A 256 -6.07 11.52 -4.49
N LYS A 257 -7.06 10.80 -5.01
CA LYS A 257 -8.46 11.22 -5.08
C LYS A 257 -9.39 10.03 -4.92
N SER A 258 -10.51 10.23 -4.24
CA SER A 258 -11.57 9.22 -4.05
C SER A 258 -11.02 7.91 -3.50
N ARG A 259 -10.14 7.97 -2.49
CA ARG A 259 -9.41 6.82 -1.95
C ARG A 259 -9.19 6.93 -0.46
N PHE A 260 -8.97 5.78 0.18
CA PHE A 260 -8.26 5.72 1.44
C PHE A 260 -6.77 5.91 1.19
N VAL A 261 -6.09 6.44 2.19
CA VAL A 261 -4.64 6.54 2.22
C VAL A 261 -4.11 5.96 3.52
N HIS A 262 -2.98 5.29 3.41
CA HIS A 262 -2.17 4.83 4.51
C HIS A 262 -0.74 5.24 4.21
N LEU A 263 -0.25 6.22 4.94
CA LEU A 263 1.07 6.81 4.74
C LEU A 263 1.90 6.58 5.97
N GLU A 264 3.06 5.96 5.80
CA GLU A 264 3.98 5.67 6.88
C GLU A 264 5.14 6.66 6.89
N PHE A 265 5.49 7.11 8.07
CA PHE A 265 6.59 8.01 8.33
C PHE A 265 7.40 7.50 9.51
N PHE A 266 8.73 7.68 9.45
CA PHE A 266 9.54 7.66 10.65
C PHE A 266 9.48 9.03 11.33
N VAL A 267 9.41 9.01 12.66
CA VAL A 267 9.67 10.18 13.50
C VAL A 267 11.01 9.94 14.20
N LEU A 268 12.01 10.78 13.92
CA LEU A 268 13.37 10.59 14.41
C LEU A 268 13.45 10.62 15.94
N ASN A 269 14.10 9.62 16.52
CA ASN A 269 14.37 9.53 17.96
C ASN A 269 15.50 10.46 18.42
N GLU A 270 16.40 10.81 17.50
CA GLU A 270 17.59 11.64 17.73
C GLU A 270 17.97 12.40 16.46
N ASP A 271 18.92 13.31 16.57
CA ASP A 271 19.49 13.99 15.40
C ASP A 271 20.29 13.00 14.55
N GLN A 272 19.98 12.92 13.26
CA GLN A 272 20.66 12.04 12.31
C GLN A 272 21.21 12.83 11.14
N ALA A 273 22.53 12.79 10.97
CA ALA A 273 23.22 13.54 9.93
C ALA A 273 22.71 13.17 8.53
N GLY A 274 22.39 14.19 7.72
CA GLY A 274 21.86 14.00 6.37
C GLY A 274 20.35 13.73 6.29
N LEU A 275 19.67 13.47 7.42
CA LEU A 275 18.22 13.23 7.47
C LEU A 275 17.43 14.33 8.18
N GLY A 276 17.83 14.69 9.42
CA GLY A 276 17.10 15.68 10.18
C GLY A 276 17.42 15.67 11.66
N LYS A 277 16.62 16.41 12.42
CA LYS A 277 16.70 16.50 13.87
C LYS A 277 15.69 15.62 14.56
N LYS A 278 15.90 15.32 15.83
CA LYS A 278 14.92 14.63 16.68
C LYS A 278 13.51 15.19 16.49
N GLY A 279 12.57 14.30 16.24
CA GLY A 279 11.17 14.64 15.98
C GLY A 279 10.89 15.16 14.58
N ASP A 280 11.83 15.11 13.64
CA ASP A 280 11.54 15.36 12.23
C ASP A 280 10.93 14.12 11.59
N VAL A 281 10.15 14.36 10.53
CA VAL A 281 9.33 13.35 9.85
C VAL A 281 10.01 12.96 8.56
N ILE A 282 10.26 11.66 8.39
CA ILE A 282 10.93 11.05 7.23
C ILE A 282 9.94 10.13 6.53
N GLY A 283 9.75 10.29 5.22
CA GLY A 283 8.84 9.46 4.44
C GLY A 283 9.34 8.01 4.35
N LEU A 284 8.46 7.05 4.64
CA LEU A 284 8.76 5.63 4.59
C LEU A 284 8.02 4.93 3.46
N GLU A 285 6.70 4.85 3.55
CA GLU A 285 5.87 4.16 2.57
C GLU A 285 4.55 4.91 2.35
N ALA A 286 4.04 4.87 1.12
CA ALA A 286 2.77 5.48 0.77
C ALA A 286 1.91 4.48 0.03
N VAL A 287 0.80 4.11 0.63
CA VAL A 287 -0.14 3.18 0.05
C VAL A 287 -1.50 3.84 -0.09
N SER A 288 -2.11 3.65 -1.23
CA SER A 288 -3.43 4.17 -1.54
C SER A 288 -4.33 3.02 -1.90
N TYR A 289 -5.05 2.53 -0.92
CA TYR A 289 -6.11 1.53 -1.10
C TYR A 289 -7.49 2.16 -0.89
N THR A 290 -8.49 1.32 -1.03
CA THR A 290 -9.82 1.61 -0.51
C THR A 290 -10.03 1.00 0.88
N HIS A 291 -8.96 0.60 1.59
CA HIS A 291 -9.04 -0.04 2.91
C HIS A 291 -7.84 0.31 3.79
N LEU A 292 -8.11 0.65 5.06
CA LEU A 292 -7.10 0.71 6.11
C LEU A 292 -6.81 -0.72 6.59
N ARG A 293 -5.57 -1.18 6.45
CA ARG A 293 -5.16 -2.43 7.08
C ARG A 293 -5.09 -2.25 8.60
N ALA A 294 -5.78 -3.13 9.32
CA ALA A 294 -5.31 -3.55 10.63
C ALA A 294 -4.26 -4.65 10.37
N HIS A 295 -3.02 -4.39 10.70
CA HIS A 295 -1.96 -5.38 10.70
C HIS A 295 -2.19 -6.40 11.80
#